data_bb04e31dedc6439a3899b2fa2337ef5f
#
_entry.id   bb04e31dedc6439a3899b2fa2337ef5f
#
_cell.length_a   1.000
_cell.length_b   1.000
_cell.length_c   1.000
_cell.angle_alpha   90.00
_cell.angle_beta   90.00
_cell.angle_gamma   90.00
#
_symmetry.space_group_name_H-M   'P 1'
#
loop_
_entity.id
_entity.type
_entity.pdbx_description
1 polymer ?
#
loop_
_entity_poly.entity_id
_entity_poly.type
_entity_poly.pdbx_seq_one_letter_code
_entity_poly.pdbx_strand_id
1 'polypeptide(L)'
;MGTRVFQIKNKYMGFDPLSKTLLILDSKEVEVINKIKRNAPLTLSERQMLSEIQKTLDSKRENVNPIIVPAEINPNMMVLMVSQTCNMKCAYCYACEGTYTKPGILRIELGKRALDIANELGVDTVQFYGGEPLLNFDSIEKLVEYADINGYKFRYGIVTNGTLINRRIADFFTQYDFEVTVSVDGPQVVNDLNRKYKNGKGTYTDIIKGLELLNERSIKLALEVTYARNYIQKYSIRDILSHLSKYSKTFIVGYVLPPVQFQNNIIRDKYALKEAEIEEFLKELVDYLFDKWEEGIPIKEMGVCRILREILDPEYHVKTYICSEMPLRITVFYDGDVYPCHQTYLDRRFYLGNIRDKDFTKLLKERISKVTEHFTMSKLKLHDAWFSNLGDFCRIHLKEKVKGTYVLKYPRAYERAFEHILYNVATRDMKKVIETLGGNIVG
;
A
#
# COMPACT_ATOMS: atom_id res chain seq x y z
N MET A 1 -19.71 13.81 -6.83
CA MET A 1 -19.40 12.46 -7.38
C MET A 1 -20.70 11.83 -7.84
N GLY A 2 -20.74 11.29 -9.07
CA GLY A 2 -21.94 10.64 -9.61
C GLY A 2 -21.88 9.14 -9.44
N THR A 3 -23.04 8.48 -9.43
CA THR A 3 -23.15 7.03 -9.40
C THR A 3 -22.41 6.42 -10.61
N ARG A 4 -21.49 5.49 -10.35
CA ARG A 4 -20.78 4.74 -11.38
C ARG A 4 -21.61 3.55 -11.81
N VAL A 5 -21.90 3.43 -13.10
CA VAL A 5 -22.55 2.25 -13.68
C VAL A 5 -21.55 1.50 -14.54
N PHE A 6 -21.46 0.20 -14.33
CA PHE A 6 -20.54 -0.69 -15.02
C PHE A 6 -21.16 -2.09 -15.23
N GLN A 7 -20.56 -2.87 -16.12
CA GLN A 7 -21.00 -4.23 -16.41
C GLN A 7 -19.84 -5.20 -16.24
N ILE A 8 -20.07 -6.28 -15.50
CA ILE A 8 -19.15 -7.40 -15.40
C ILE A 8 -19.93 -8.69 -15.64
N LYS A 9 -19.43 -9.50 -16.58
CA LYS A 9 -20.16 -10.69 -17.07
C LYS A 9 -21.57 -10.27 -17.50
N ASN A 10 -22.60 -10.89 -16.98
CA ASN A 10 -24.01 -10.63 -17.33
C ASN A 10 -24.73 -9.74 -16.33
N LYS A 11 -24.01 -9.09 -15.39
CA LYS A 11 -24.60 -8.22 -14.38
C LYS A 11 -24.27 -6.77 -14.63
N TYR A 12 -25.28 -5.92 -14.55
CA TYR A 12 -25.11 -4.48 -14.49
C TYR A 12 -25.18 -4.02 -13.04
N MET A 13 -24.27 -3.15 -12.67
CA MET A 13 -24.17 -2.64 -11.32
C MET A 13 -24.02 -1.13 -11.30
N GLY A 14 -24.62 -0.50 -10.29
CA GLY A 14 -24.43 0.90 -9.96
C GLY A 14 -23.78 1.02 -8.60
N PHE A 15 -22.75 1.83 -8.48
CA PHE A 15 -22.13 2.14 -7.18
C PHE A 15 -22.20 3.64 -6.93
N ASP A 16 -22.78 4.01 -5.80
CA ASP A 16 -22.77 5.38 -5.30
C ASP A 16 -21.66 5.55 -4.24
N PRO A 17 -20.56 6.25 -4.57
CA PRO A 17 -19.43 6.36 -3.65
C PRO A 17 -19.72 7.24 -2.42
N LEU A 18 -20.78 8.04 -2.43
CA LEU A 18 -21.17 8.87 -1.29
C LEU A 18 -21.88 8.06 -0.22
N SER A 19 -22.90 7.29 -0.61
CA SER A 19 -23.63 6.42 0.31
C SER A 19 -23.05 5.01 0.41
N LYS A 20 -21.98 4.71 -0.34
CA LYS A 20 -21.39 3.35 -0.51
C LYS A 20 -22.44 2.30 -0.89
N THR A 21 -23.51 2.74 -1.54
CA THR A 21 -24.60 1.86 -1.96
C THR A 21 -24.26 1.18 -3.27
N LEU A 22 -24.29 -0.15 -3.26
CA LEU A 22 -24.15 -0.99 -4.43
C LEU A 22 -25.53 -1.45 -4.90
N LEU A 23 -25.88 -1.12 -6.15
CA LEU A 23 -27.13 -1.48 -6.81
C LEU A 23 -26.86 -2.57 -7.84
N ILE A 24 -27.69 -3.60 -7.86
CA ILE A 24 -27.76 -4.53 -9.01
C ILE A 24 -28.86 -4.00 -9.91
N LEU A 25 -28.50 -3.66 -11.14
CA LEU A 25 -29.38 -3.01 -12.10
C LEU A 25 -29.87 -4.01 -13.14
N ASP A 26 -31.14 -3.89 -13.53
CA ASP A 26 -31.66 -4.60 -14.67
C ASP A 26 -31.34 -3.90 -16.01
N SER A 27 -31.64 -4.54 -17.11
CA SER A 27 -31.37 -4.01 -18.46
C SER A 27 -32.13 -2.72 -18.77
N LYS A 28 -33.33 -2.56 -18.23
CA LYS A 28 -34.18 -1.36 -18.44
C LYS A 28 -33.64 -0.17 -17.66
N GLU A 29 -33.22 -0.39 -16.40
CA GLU A 29 -32.59 0.62 -15.56
C GLU A 29 -31.30 1.14 -16.20
N VAL A 30 -30.49 0.24 -16.75
CA VAL A 30 -29.27 0.59 -17.49
C VAL A 30 -29.58 1.40 -18.75
N GLU A 31 -30.62 1.03 -19.50
CA GLU A 31 -31.04 1.79 -20.70
C GLU A 31 -31.42 3.23 -20.33
N VAL A 32 -32.20 3.40 -19.26
CA VAL A 32 -32.58 4.73 -18.74
C VAL A 32 -31.37 5.56 -18.37
N ILE A 33 -30.42 4.96 -17.62
CA ILE A 33 -29.18 5.65 -17.23
C ILE A 33 -28.34 6.04 -18.46
N ASN A 34 -28.28 5.18 -19.47
CA ASN A 34 -27.54 5.48 -20.70
C ASN A 34 -28.24 6.58 -21.55
N LYS A 35 -29.58 6.65 -21.55
CA LYS A 35 -30.31 7.77 -22.15
C LYS A 35 -29.95 9.09 -21.49
N ILE A 36 -29.85 9.14 -20.14
CA ILE A 36 -29.46 10.34 -19.42
C ILE A 36 -28.05 10.77 -19.83
N LYS A 37 -27.09 9.85 -19.86
CA LYS A 37 -25.70 10.14 -20.26
C LYS A 37 -25.59 10.72 -21.67
N ARG A 38 -26.54 10.40 -22.55
CA ARG A 38 -26.60 10.88 -23.93
C ARG A 38 -27.51 12.09 -24.10
N ASN A 39 -28.10 12.65 -23.02
CA ASN A 39 -29.11 13.69 -23.04
C ASN A 39 -30.34 13.33 -23.91
N ALA A 40 -30.67 12.05 -23.97
CA ALA A 40 -31.84 11.57 -24.73
C ALA A 40 -33.13 11.76 -23.91
N PRO A 41 -34.30 12.02 -24.58
CA PRO A 41 -35.55 12.18 -23.87
C PRO A 41 -36.01 10.88 -23.20
N LEU A 42 -36.58 11.02 -22.00
CA LEU A 42 -37.11 9.91 -21.21
C LEU A 42 -38.63 9.90 -21.29
N THR A 43 -39.20 8.72 -21.37
CA THR A 43 -40.65 8.49 -21.21
C THR A 43 -41.11 8.73 -19.77
N LEU A 44 -42.41 8.77 -19.53
CA LEU A 44 -42.93 8.98 -18.16
C LEU A 44 -42.57 7.82 -17.23
N SER A 45 -42.64 6.57 -17.69
CA SER A 45 -42.28 5.38 -16.93
C SER A 45 -40.77 5.34 -16.59
N GLU A 46 -39.92 5.79 -17.52
CA GLU A 46 -38.47 5.88 -17.29
C GLU A 46 -38.11 6.98 -16.25
N ARG A 47 -38.85 8.09 -16.26
CA ARG A 47 -38.69 9.13 -15.22
C ARG A 47 -39.14 8.64 -13.85
N GLN A 48 -40.21 7.84 -13.77
CA GLN A 48 -40.65 7.24 -12.51
C GLN A 48 -39.59 6.27 -11.96
N MET A 49 -39.08 5.35 -12.79
CA MET A 49 -37.99 4.43 -12.42
C MET A 49 -36.77 5.17 -11.93
N LEU A 50 -36.34 6.23 -12.63
CA LEU A 50 -35.22 7.06 -12.21
C LEU A 50 -35.47 7.73 -10.85
N SER A 51 -36.71 8.21 -10.63
CA SER A 51 -37.11 8.82 -9.36
C SER A 51 -37.05 7.83 -8.19
N GLU A 52 -37.36 6.56 -8.41
CA GLU A 52 -37.27 5.50 -7.39
C GLU A 52 -35.77 5.20 -7.03
N ILE A 53 -34.95 5.04 -8.06
CA ILE A 53 -33.49 4.87 -7.85
C ILE A 53 -32.93 6.07 -7.09
N GLN A 54 -33.28 7.29 -7.52
CA GLN A 54 -32.79 8.52 -6.88
C GLN A 54 -33.25 8.61 -5.42
N LYS A 55 -34.52 8.34 -5.13
CA LYS A 55 -35.05 8.31 -3.75
C LYS A 55 -34.31 7.31 -2.87
N THR A 56 -34.00 6.12 -3.41
CA THR A 56 -33.22 5.09 -2.70
C THR A 56 -31.84 5.60 -2.35
N LEU A 57 -31.16 6.23 -3.31
CA LEU A 57 -29.82 6.80 -3.07
C LEU A 57 -29.87 7.98 -2.10
N ASP A 58 -30.83 8.87 -2.24
CA ASP A 58 -30.94 10.07 -1.40
C ASP A 58 -31.27 9.68 0.05
N SER A 59 -32.17 8.73 0.28
CA SER A 59 -32.46 8.22 1.63
C SER A 59 -31.23 7.60 2.31
N LYS A 60 -30.31 7.01 1.53
CA LYS A 60 -29.06 6.47 2.05
C LYS A 60 -28.05 7.57 2.31
N ARG A 61 -28.00 8.61 1.46
CA ARG A 61 -27.10 9.76 1.62
C ARG A 61 -27.46 10.66 2.79
N GLU A 62 -28.75 10.83 3.11
CA GLU A 62 -29.21 11.63 4.25
C GLU A 62 -28.69 11.14 5.59
N ASN A 63 -28.39 9.83 5.68
CA ASN A 63 -27.88 9.21 6.90
C ASN A 63 -26.33 9.19 6.95
N VAL A 64 -25.65 9.78 5.97
CA VAL A 64 -24.20 9.75 5.89
C VAL A 64 -23.64 11.13 6.23
N ASN A 65 -23.10 11.27 7.42
CA ASN A 65 -22.27 12.44 7.75
C ASN A 65 -20.87 12.21 7.19
N PRO A 66 -20.37 13.12 6.32
CA PRO A 66 -19.02 12.96 5.81
C PRO A 66 -18.03 13.20 6.97
N ILE A 67 -17.27 12.16 7.33
CA ILE A 67 -16.11 12.33 8.19
C ILE A 67 -15.01 12.94 7.33
N ILE A 68 -14.70 14.20 7.58
CA ILE A 68 -13.53 14.84 7.02
C ILE A 68 -12.35 14.37 7.85
N VAL A 69 -11.46 13.57 7.25
CA VAL A 69 -10.20 13.20 7.92
C VAL A 69 -9.45 14.50 8.20
N PRO A 70 -9.24 14.86 9.47
CA PRO A 70 -8.66 16.15 9.84
C PRO A 70 -7.28 16.32 9.21
N ALA A 71 -6.98 17.52 8.80
CA ALA A 71 -5.65 17.93 8.35
C ALA A 71 -4.64 18.05 9.50
N GLU A 72 -4.98 17.59 10.71
CA GLU A 72 -4.03 17.58 11.82
C GLU A 72 -2.91 16.57 11.60
N ILE A 73 -1.75 17.15 11.46
CA ILE A 73 -0.55 16.49 10.96
C ILE A 73 0.35 16.19 12.15
N ASN A 74 0.03 15.10 12.84
CA ASN A 74 0.93 14.52 13.81
C ASN A 74 1.43 13.19 13.25
N PRO A 75 2.73 13.07 12.92
CA PRO A 75 3.29 11.80 12.50
C PRO A 75 3.12 10.76 13.62
N ASN A 76 2.54 9.63 13.30
CA ASN A 76 2.42 8.49 14.21
C ASN A 76 3.44 7.38 13.89
N MET A 77 4.12 7.49 12.74
CA MET A 77 5.14 6.53 12.33
C MET A 77 6.43 7.24 11.91
N MET A 78 7.56 6.73 12.41
CA MET A 78 8.89 7.09 11.94
C MET A 78 9.53 5.91 11.24
N VAL A 79 9.96 6.10 9.99
CA VAL A 79 10.76 5.13 9.25
C VAL A 79 12.22 5.54 9.37
N LEU A 80 13.08 4.65 9.89
CA LEU A 80 14.53 4.84 9.98
C LEU A 80 15.22 4.08 8.87
N MET A 81 15.84 4.80 7.93
CA MET A 81 16.67 4.24 6.88
C MET A 81 18.04 3.89 7.43
N VAL A 82 18.12 2.78 8.18
CA VAL A 82 19.34 2.41 8.92
C VAL A 82 20.49 1.96 8.04
N SER A 83 20.19 1.51 6.80
CA SER A 83 21.19 1.08 5.83
C SER A 83 20.74 1.42 4.40
N GLN A 84 21.42 2.36 3.76
CA GLN A 84 21.29 2.61 2.32
C GLN A 84 22.35 1.82 1.54
N THR A 85 22.48 0.54 1.89
CA THR A 85 23.19 -0.51 1.16
C THR A 85 22.40 -1.80 1.22
N CYS A 86 22.67 -2.72 0.32
CA CYS A 86 22.01 -4.03 0.28
C CYS A 86 23.03 -5.12 -0.07
N ASN A 87 22.87 -6.32 0.46
CA ASN A 87 23.64 -7.50 0.09
C ASN A 87 23.12 -8.16 -1.22
N MET A 88 21.95 -7.72 -1.69
CA MET A 88 21.32 -8.21 -2.91
C MET A 88 21.42 -7.21 -4.07
N LYS A 89 21.14 -7.73 -5.28
CA LYS A 89 21.00 -6.99 -6.54
C LYS A 89 19.76 -7.47 -7.27
N CYS A 90 18.58 -7.09 -6.74
CA CYS A 90 17.30 -7.46 -7.36
C CYS A 90 17.15 -6.79 -8.72
N ALA A 91 16.70 -7.56 -9.74
CA ALA A 91 16.65 -7.10 -11.11
C ALA A 91 15.71 -5.90 -11.35
N TYR A 92 14.69 -5.74 -10.53
CA TYR A 92 13.70 -4.65 -10.59
C TYR A 92 13.86 -3.61 -9.47
N CYS A 93 14.97 -3.62 -8.72
CA CYS A 93 15.16 -2.76 -7.56
C CYS A 93 15.01 -1.28 -7.90
N TYR A 94 13.94 -0.65 -7.41
CA TYR A 94 13.72 0.79 -7.62
C TYR A 94 14.72 1.68 -6.86
N ALA A 95 15.31 1.14 -5.79
CA ALA A 95 16.21 1.87 -4.88
C ALA A 95 17.70 1.77 -5.28
N CYS A 96 18.02 1.45 -6.53
CA CYS A 96 19.41 1.34 -7.03
C CYS A 96 20.28 0.45 -6.12
N GLU A 97 19.91 -0.83 -6.01
CA GLU A 97 20.57 -1.80 -5.11
C GLU A 97 20.52 -1.36 -3.62
N GLY A 98 19.46 -0.67 -3.24
CA GLY A 98 19.22 -0.19 -1.88
C GLY A 98 19.95 1.10 -1.51
N THR A 99 20.72 1.68 -2.44
CA THR A 99 21.51 2.89 -2.17
C THR A 99 20.74 4.19 -2.32
N TYR A 100 19.63 4.18 -3.02
CA TYR A 100 18.91 5.41 -3.41
C TYR A 100 19.82 6.44 -4.07
N THR A 101 20.85 5.96 -4.83
CA THR A 101 21.94 6.74 -5.46
C THR A 101 22.95 7.35 -4.45
N LYS A 102 22.75 7.18 -3.15
CA LYS A 102 23.61 7.74 -2.09
C LYS A 102 23.81 6.71 -0.99
N PRO A 103 24.82 5.83 -1.10
CA PRO A 103 25.04 4.77 -0.12
C PRO A 103 25.47 5.34 1.23
N GLY A 104 25.05 4.68 2.31
CA GLY A 104 25.40 5.09 3.67
C GLY A 104 24.78 4.20 4.72
N ILE A 105 25.31 4.33 5.94
CA ILE A 105 24.88 3.61 7.14
C ILE A 105 24.54 4.63 8.23
N LEU A 106 23.37 4.49 8.85
CA LEU A 106 22.95 5.35 9.95
C LEU A 106 23.89 5.16 11.16
N ARG A 107 24.47 6.26 11.62
CA ARG A 107 25.29 6.26 12.82
C ARG A 107 24.39 6.21 14.07
N ILE A 108 24.84 5.51 15.10
CA ILE A 108 24.07 5.28 16.32
C ILE A 108 23.60 6.59 16.98
N GLU A 109 24.43 7.61 17.06
CA GLU A 109 24.10 8.90 17.70
C GLU A 109 22.98 9.63 16.93
N LEU A 110 22.97 9.49 15.60
CA LEU A 110 21.91 10.08 14.80
C LEU A 110 20.60 9.29 14.93
N GLY A 111 20.71 7.96 15.06
CA GLY A 111 19.55 7.10 15.34
C GLY A 111 18.93 7.39 16.71
N LYS A 112 19.74 7.57 17.77
CA LYS A 112 19.25 8.00 19.09
C LYS A 112 18.52 9.34 18.99
N ARG A 113 19.13 10.32 18.33
CA ARG A 113 18.47 11.63 18.11
C ARG A 113 17.14 11.49 17.37
N ALA A 114 17.04 10.59 16.39
CA ALA A 114 15.78 10.32 15.71
C ALA A 114 14.72 9.74 16.66
N LEU A 115 15.11 8.81 17.56
CA LEU A 115 14.19 8.25 18.55
C LEU A 115 13.74 9.28 19.59
N ASP A 116 14.64 10.19 20.02
CA ASP A 116 14.27 11.30 20.92
C ASP A 116 13.20 12.18 20.27
N ILE A 117 13.39 12.52 18.98
CA ILE A 117 12.43 13.28 18.18
C ILE A 117 11.12 12.50 18.01
N ALA A 118 11.19 11.19 17.75
CA ALA A 118 9.99 10.36 17.65
C ALA A 118 9.17 10.38 18.94
N ASN A 119 9.82 10.27 20.08
CA ASN A 119 9.18 10.35 21.40
C ASN A 119 8.59 11.75 21.65
N GLU A 120 9.33 12.82 21.34
CA GLU A 120 8.87 14.22 21.46
C GLU A 120 7.61 14.49 20.60
N LEU A 121 7.53 13.89 19.41
CA LEU A 121 6.40 14.04 18.49
C LEU A 121 5.20 13.13 18.82
N GLY A 122 5.33 12.23 19.80
CA GLY A 122 4.31 11.25 20.13
C GLY A 122 4.15 10.15 19.05
N VAL A 123 5.21 9.85 18.31
CA VAL A 123 5.24 8.72 17.38
C VAL A 123 5.07 7.42 18.16
N ASP A 124 4.19 6.55 17.70
CA ASP A 124 3.92 5.25 18.34
C ASP A 124 4.62 4.07 17.63
N THR A 125 5.02 4.25 16.38
CA THR A 125 5.61 3.18 15.58
C THR A 125 6.94 3.60 14.97
N VAL A 126 7.99 2.81 15.21
CA VAL A 126 9.32 2.95 14.58
C VAL A 126 9.54 1.77 13.64
N GLN A 127 9.68 2.05 12.36
CA GLN A 127 9.95 1.05 11.34
C GLN A 127 11.39 1.13 10.84
N PHE A 128 12.13 0.06 10.97
CA PHE A 128 13.49 -0.04 10.41
C PHE A 128 13.41 -0.45 8.94
N TYR A 129 14.09 0.30 8.10
CA TYR A 129 14.03 0.16 6.65
C TYR A 129 15.40 0.47 6.02
N GLY A 130 15.50 0.28 4.68
CA GLY A 130 16.68 0.67 3.93
C GLY A 130 16.82 -0.07 2.61
N GLY A 131 18.07 -0.34 2.19
CA GLY A 131 18.37 -1.34 1.18
C GLY A 131 18.20 -2.74 1.80
N GLU A 132 19.01 -3.03 2.83
CA GLU A 132 18.79 -4.15 3.75
C GLU A 132 19.13 -3.69 5.18
N PRO A 133 18.12 -3.51 6.05
CA PRO A 133 18.34 -2.98 7.39
C PRO A 133 19.19 -3.90 8.28
N LEU A 134 19.11 -5.23 8.08
CA LEU A 134 19.86 -6.20 8.87
C LEU A 134 21.38 -6.16 8.62
N LEU A 135 21.85 -5.45 7.60
CA LEU A 135 23.29 -5.12 7.46
C LEU A 135 23.79 -4.19 8.57
N ASN A 136 22.87 -3.50 9.25
CA ASN A 136 23.17 -2.63 10.39
C ASN A 136 22.43 -3.10 11.66
N PHE A 137 22.31 -4.41 11.85
CA PHE A 137 21.55 -5.00 12.95
C PHE A 137 22.06 -4.57 14.33
N ASP A 138 23.37 -4.52 14.53
CA ASP A 138 23.96 -4.09 15.81
C ASP A 138 23.57 -2.64 16.20
N SER A 139 23.30 -1.78 15.22
CA SER A 139 22.75 -0.45 15.50
C SER A 139 21.26 -0.52 15.82
N ILE A 140 20.47 -1.38 15.13
CA ILE A 140 19.07 -1.58 15.45
C ILE A 140 18.91 -2.04 16.90
N GLU A 141 19.67 -3.05 17.30
CA GLU A 141 19.68 -3.59 18.67
C GLU A 141 19.95 -2.47 19.69
N LYS A 142 21.05 -1.71 19.53
CA LYS A 142 21.39 -0.60 20.42
C LYS A 142 20.37 0.53 20.44
N LEU A 143 19.68 0.78 19.35
CA LEU A 143 18.63 1.81 19.27
C LEU A 143 17.38 1.38 20.02
N VAL A 144 16.97 0.13 19.89
CA VAL A 144 15.81 -0.42 20.62
C VAL A 144 16.11 -0.48 22.11
N GLU A 145 17.29 -0.95 22.52
CA GLU A 145 17.74 -0.94 23.92
C GLU A 145 17.80 0.50 24.47
N TYR A 146 18.29 1.46 23.69
CA TYR A 146 18.29 2.87 24.09
C TYR A 146 16.86 3.39 24.35
N ALA A 147 15.92 3.08 23.48
CA ALA A 147 14.54 3.49 23.66
C ALA A 147 13.90 2.84 24.91
N ASP A 148 14.19 1.57 25.15
CA ASP A 148 13.71 0.83 26.31
C ASP A 148 14.26 1.41 27.64
N ILE A 149 15.57 1.66 27.70
CA ILE A 149 16.23 2.28 28.85
C ILE A 149 15.66 3.68 29.16
N ASN A 150 15.31 4.45 28.13
CA ASN A 150 14.70 5.78 28.29
C ASN A 150 13.17 5.75 28.50
N GLY A 151 12.57 4.57 28.55
CA GLY A 151 11.14 4.38 28.81
C GLY A 151 10.24 4.75 27.62
N TYR A 152 10.78 4.87 26.40
CA TYR A 152 9.99 5.15 25.19
C TYR A 152 9.10 3.95 24.85
N LYS A 153 7.87 4.21 24.41
CA LYS A 153 6.86 3.18 24.14
C LYS A 153 6.56 3.08 22.66
N PHE A 154 7.50 2.52 21.92
CA PHE A 154 7.33 2.29 20.48
C PHE A 154 6.87 0.86 20.17
N ARG A 155 6.05 0.72 19.15
CA ARG A 155 5.91 -0.52 18.39
C ARG A 155 7.01 -0.57 17.34
N TYR A 156 7.60 -1.74 17.14
CA TYR A 156 8.70 -1.90 16.20
C TYR A 156 8.30 -2.70 14.99
N GLY A 157 8.67 -2.20 13.81
CA GLY A 157 8.55 -2.91 12.55
C GLY A 157 9.87 -2.97 11.79
N ILE A 158 10.01 -3.97 10.95
CA ILE A 158 11.16 -4.09 10.04
C ILE A 158 10.71 -4.64 8.69
N VAL A 159 11.25 -4.07 7.59
CA VAL A 159 11.12 -4.64 6.25
C VAL A 159 12.49 -5.10 5.79
N THR A 160 12.63 -6.39 5.55
CA THR A 160 13.90 -7.03 5.23
C THR A 160 13.78 -7.99 4.04
N ASN A 161 14.90 -8.23 3.36
CA ASN A 161 14.98 -9.29 2.36
C ASN A 161 15.07 -10.71 2.99
N GLY A 162 15.17 -10.83 4.31
CA GLY A 162 15.15 -12.07 5.06
C GLY A 162 16.43 -12.91 5.04
N THR A 163 17.40 -12.60 4.18
CA THR A 163 18.59 -13.47 3.96
C THR A 163 19.58 -13.49 5.15
N LEU A 164 19.49 -12.52 6.05
CA LEU A 164 20.38 -12.39 7.20
C LEU A 164 19.75 -12.82 8.52
N ILE A 165 18.47 -13.24 8.49
CA ILE A 165 17.77 -13.70 9.69
C ILE A 165 18.44 -14.96 10.22
N ASN A 166 18.85 -14.91 11.47
CA ASN A 166 19.43 -15.99 12.23
C ASN A 166 18.77 -16.09 13.61
N ARG A 167 19.16 -17.04 14.44
CA ARG A 167 18.57 -17.26 15.77
C ARG A 167 18.64 -16.00 16.65
N ARG A 168 19.82 -15.33 16.71
CA ARG A 168 20.00 -14.09 17.50
C ARG A 168 19.00 -13.02 17.07
N ILE A 169 18.85 -12.79 15.77
CA ILE A 169 17.94 -11.78 15.23
C ILE A 169 16.48 -12.14 15.52
N ALA A 170 16.12 -13.42 15.33
CA ALA A 170 14.75 -13.88 15.59
C ALA A 170 14.40 -13.83 17.09
N ASP A 171 15.34 -14.14 17.99
CA ASP A 171 15.16 -14.02 19.44
C ASP A 171 14.95 -12.55 19.85
N PHE A 172 15.74 -11.64 19.28
CA PHE A 172 15.58 -10.20 19.49
C PHE A 172 14.22 -9.69 19.01
N PHE A 173 13.75 -10.12 17.84
CA PHE A 173 12.43 -9.75 17.35
C PHE A 173 11.29 -10.25 18.26
N THR A 174 11.46 -11.43 18.85
CA THR A 174 10.52 -11.95 19.85
C THR A 174 10.53 -11.11 21.12
N GLN A 175 11.72 -10.78 21.62
CA GLN A 175 11.90 -10.01 22.85
C GLN A 175 11.20 -8.64 22.82
N TYR A 176 11.24 -7.98 21.66
CA TYR A 176 10.71 -6.62 21.47
C TYR A 176 9.42 -6.56 20.65
N ASP A 177 8.71 -7.68 20.49
CA ASP A 177 7.43 -7.82 19.75
C ASP A 177 7.43 -7.15 18.37
N PHE A 178 8.46 -7.46 17.58
CA PHE A 178 8.59 -6.90 16.23
C PHE A 178 7.51 -7.40 15.27
N GLU A 179 7.02 -6.51 14.43
CA GLU A 179 6.27 -6.86 13.22
C GLU A 179 7.26 -6.95 12.04
N VAL A 180 7.38 -8.14 11.46
CA VAL A 180 8.41 -8.42 10.45
C VAL A 180 7.75 -8.57 9.08
N THR A 181 8.20 -7.79 8.12
CA THR A 181 7.86 -7.98 6.71
C THR A 181 9.06 -8.54 5.96
N VAL A 182 8.88 -9.71 5.36
CA VAL A 182 9.95 -10.36 4.57
C VAL A 182 9.59 -10.32 3.09
N SER A 183 10.50 -9.81 2.28
CA SER A 183 10.32 -9.73 0.83
C SER A 183 10.69 -11.05 0.15
N VAL A 184 9.71 -11.73 -0.48
CA VAL A 184 9.87 -12.98 -1.23
C VAL A 184 8.85 -13.07 -2.35
N ASP A 185 9.30 -13.39 -3.58
CA ASP A 185 8.44 -13.28 -4.77
C ASP A 185 7.68 -14.56 -5.15
N GLY A 186 7.87 -15.66 -4.44
CA GLY A 186 7.20 -16.94 -4.75
C GLY A 186 8.09 -18.17 -4.58
N PRO A 187 7.84 -19.24 -5.36
CA PRO A 187 8.71 -20.42 -5.40
C PRO A 187 10.15 -20.08 -5.78
N GLN A 188 11.11 -20.95 -5.44
CA GLN A 188 12.54 -20.71 -5.69
C GLN A 188 12.83 -20.23 -7.10
N VAL A 189 12.23 -20.85 -8.10
CA VAL A 189 12.45 -20.51 -9.51
C VAL A 189 11.99 -19.10 -9.85
N VAL A 190 10.93 -18.59 -9.21
CA VAL A 190 10.42 -17.23 -9.38
C VAL A 190 11.29 -16.25 -8.60
N ASN A 191 11.52 -16.54 -7.32
CA ASN A 191 12.31 -15.67 -6.45
C ASN A 191 13.73 -15.46 -7.00
N ASP A 192 14.43 -16.55 -7.29
CA ASP A 192 15.82 -16.53 -7.71
C ASP A 192 16.03 -16.03 -9.15
N LEU A 193 14.94 -15.83 -9.90
CA LEU A 193 15.02 -15.17 -11.21
C LEU A 193 15.38 -13.69 -11.05
N ASN A 194 14.78 -13.02 -10.06
CA ASN A 194 14.87 -11.58 -9.88
C ASN A 194 15.62 -11.16 -8.58
N ARG A 195 15.45 -11.91 -7.49
CA ARG A 195 16.08 -11.63 -6.20
C ARG A 195 17.38 -12.42 -6.05
N LYS A 196 18.49 -11.80 -6.41
CA LYS A 196 19.82 -12.43 -6.37
C LYS A 196 20.76 -11.67 -5.44
N TYR A 197 21.71 -12.39 -4.88
CA TYR A 197 22.89 -11.78 -4.30
C TYR A 197 23.71 -11.03 -5.36
N LYS A 198 24.60 -10.14 -4.92
CA LYS A 198 25.53 -9.42 -5.83
C LYS A 198 26.43 -10.35 -6.64
N ASN A 199 26.72 -11.56 -6.14
CA ASN A 199 27.50 -12.58 -6.84
C ASN A 199 26.66 -13.43 -7.83
N GLY A 200 25.37 -13.09 -8.02
CA GLY A 200 24.45 -13.77 -8.94
C GLY A 200 23.78 -15.03 -8.40
N LYS A 201 24.12 -15.54 -7.19
CA LYS A 201 23.44 -16.68 -6.57
C LYS A 201 22.00 -16.31 -6.17
N GLY A 202 21.11 -17.33 -6.20
CA GLY A 202 19.75 -17.21 -5.70
C GLY A 202 19.71 -16.98 -4.17
N THR A 203 18.64 -16.42 -3.69
CA THR A 203 18.47 -16.04 -2.27
C THR A 203 17.38 -16.84 -1.56
N TYR A 204 16.56 -17.57 -2.30
CA TYR A 204 15.37 -18.26 -1.79
C TYR A 204 15.67 -19.17 -0.59
N THR A 205 16.69 -20.00 -0.69
CA THR A 205 17.05 -20.95 0.40
C THR A 205 17.34 -20.24 1.72
N ASP A 206 18.03 -19.11 1.68
CA ASP A 206 18.37 -18.38 2.91
C ASP A 206 17.15 -17.59 3.44
N ILE A 207 16.30 -17.06 2.55
CA ILE A 207 15.03 -16.45 2.93
C ILE A 207 14.15 -17.47 3.66
N ILE A 208 14.00 -18.69 3.11
CA ILE A 208 13.15 -19.73 3.72
C ILE A 208 13.65 -20.12 5.11
N LYS A 209 14.95 -20.30 5.29
CA LYS A 209 15.52 -20.55 6.64
C LYS A 209 15.16 -19.42 7.61
N GLY A 210 15.20 -18.16 7.16
CA GLY A 210 14.77 -17.01 7.96
C GLY A 210 13.30 -17.09 8.32
N LEU A 211 12.42 -17.40 7.37
CA LEU A 211 10.98 -17.55 7.59
C LEU A 211 10.65 -18.70 8.56
N GLU A 212 11.35 -19.81 8.48
CA GLU A 212 11.20 -20.92 9.42
C GLU A 212 11.55 -20.50 10.84
N LEU A 213 12.66 -19.80 11.05
CA LEU A 213 13.05 -19.25 12.35
C LEU A 213 12.04 -18.26 12.93
N LEU A 214 11.43 -17.41 12.09
CA LEU A 214 10.39 -16.49 12.51
C LEU A 214 9.10 -17.23 12.91
N ASN A 215 8.69 -18.23 12.14
CA ASN A 215 7.51 -19.05 12.42
C ASN A 215 7.67 -19.91 13.69
N GLU A 216 8.85 -20.49 13.93
CA GLU A 216 9.16 -21.22 15.17
C GLU A 216 8.92 -20.35 16.43
N ARG A 217 8.99 -19.03 16.31
CA ARG A 217 8.81 -18.03 17.39
C ARG A 217 7.45 -17.34 17.36
N SER A 218 6.58 -17.73 16.44
CA SER A 218 5.25 -17.10 16.27
C SER A 218 5.30 -15.58 16.08
N ILE A 219 6.34 -15.07 15.41
CA ILE A 219 6.52 -13.65 15.14
C ILE A 219 5.41 -13.19 14.16
N LYS A 220 4.88 -11.98 14.39
CA LYS A 220 3.94 -11.34 13.47
C LYS A 220 4.61 -11.10 12.11
N LEU A 221 4.24 -11.92 11.13
CA LEU A 221 4.92 -12.00 9.83
C LEU A 221 3.99 -11.62 8.69
N ALA A 222 4.41 -10.65 7.90
CA ALA A 222 3.86 -10.38 6.56
C ALA A 222 4.89 -10.74 5.48
N LEU A 223 4.41 -11.19 4.32
CA LEU A 223 5.25 -11.41 3.15
C LEU A 223 4.99 -10.33 2.10
N GLU A 224 6.06 -9.67 1.66
CA GLU A 224 6.00 -8.69 0.59
C GLU A 224 6.38 -9.37 -0.74
N VAL A 225 5.45 -9.36 -1.69
CA VAL A 225 5.60 -9.94 -3.03
C VAL A 225 5.68 -8.83 -4.07
N THR A 226 6.70 -8.87 -4.92
CA THR A 226 6.81 -7.97 -6.07
C THR A 226 6.56 -8.75 -7.35
N TYR A 227 5.36 -8.62 -7.92
CA TYR A 227 4.98 -9.31 -9.15
C TYR A 227 5.63 -8.64 -10.37
N ALA A 228 6.35 -9.41 -11.19
CA ALA A 228 7.14 -8.89 -12.29
C ALA A 228 6.81 -9.57 -13.61
N ARG A 229 6.79 -8.79 -14.68
CA ARG A 229 6.39 -9.21 -16.03
C ARG A 229 7.16 -10.40 -16.60
N ASN A 230 8.42 -10.58 -16.24
CA ASN A 230 9.28 -11.59 -16.83
C ASN A 230 8.91 -13.05 -16.46
N TYR A 231 7.94 -13.29 -15.59
CA TYR A 231 7.46 -14.62 -15.26
C TYR A 231 5.93 -14.81 -15.27
N ILE A 232 5.14 -13.76 -15.56
CA ILE A 232 3.66 -13.81 -15.51
C ILE A 232 3.03 -14.86 -16.42
N GLN A 233 3.69 -15.24 -17.51
CA GLN A 233 3.19 -16.28 -18.42
C GLN A 233 3.33 -17.71 -17.85
N LYS A 234 4.14 -17.90 -16.80
CA LYS A 234 4.43 -19.21 -16.21
C LYS A 234 3.88 -19.36 -14.80
N TYR A 235 3.76 -18.27 -14.07
CA TYR A 235 3.33 -18.25 -12.67
C TYR A 235 2.32 -17.13 -12.48
N SER A 236 1.11 -17.50 -12.14
CA SER A 236 0.07 -16.57 -11.77
C SER A 236 0.27 -16.06 -10.35
N ILE A 237 -0.43 -14.96 -9.99
CA ILE A 237 -0.40 -14.49 -8.59
C ILE A 237 -1.04 -15.53 -7.64
N ARG A 238 -2.02 -16.30 -8.13
CA ARG A 238 -2.63 -17.42 -7.40
C ARG A 238 -1.61 -18.49 -7.04
N ASP A 239 -0.75 -18.89 -7.99
CA ASP A 239 0.30 -19.88 -7.75
C ASP A 239 1.30 -19.39 -6.70
N ILE A 240 1.68 -18.11 -6.80
CA ILE A 240 2.64 -17.48 -5.88
C ILE A 240 2.08 -17.45 -4.46
N LEU A 241 0.88 -16.90 -4.27
CA LEU A 241 0.28 -16.79 -2.95
C LEU A 241 -0.07 -18.15 -2.35
N SER A 242 -0.52 -19.10 -3.15
CA SER A 242 -0.75 -20.48 -2.70
C SER A 242 0.54 -21.11 -2.19
N HIS A 243 1.67 -20.92 -2.90
CA HIS A 243 2.98 -21.41 -2.46
C HIS A 243 3.44 -20.75 -1.16
N LEU A 244 3.29 -19.44 -1.02
CA LEU A 244 3.78 -18.66 0.12
C LEU A 244 2.87 -18.76 1.35
N SER A 245 1.60 -19.11 1.17
CA SER A 245 0.61 -19.19 2.25
C SER A 245 0.93 -20.22 3.35
N LYS A 246 1.89 -21.11 3.11
CA LYS A 246 2.44 -22.02 4.12
C LYS A 246 3.34 -21.33 5.15
N TYR A 247 3.91 -20.17 4.80
CA TYR A 247 4.79 -19.41 5.70
C TYR A 247 4.07 -18.24 6.39
N SER A 248 3.13 -17.59 5.72
CA SER A 248 2.30 -16.53 6.31
C SER A 248 0.93 -16.47 5.64
N LYS A 249 -0.05 -15.91 6.36
CA LYS A 249 -1.39 -15.61 5.82
C LYS A 249 -1.57 -14.10 5.54
N THR A 250 -0.55 -13.28 5.81
CA THR A 250 -0.58 -11.84 5.59
C THR A 250 0.38 -11.46 4.47
N PHE A 251 -0.13 -10.74 3.48
CA PHE A 251 0.61 -10.35 2.28
C PHE A 251 0.50 -8.86 2.00
N ILE A 252 1.58 -8.32 1.45
CA ILE A 252 1.64 -7.02 0.80
C ILE A 252 2.03 -7.31 -0.65
N VAL A 253 1.10 -7.16 -1.57
CA VAL A 253 1.33 -7.53 -2.96
C VAL A 253 1.46 -6.30 -3.83
N GLY A 254 2.67 -6.07 -4.30
CA GLY A 254 2.98 -5.05 -5.29
C GLY A 254 3.33 -5.64 -6.64
N TYR A 255 3.47 -4.80 -7.64
CA TYR A 255 4.00 -5.18 -8.94
C TYR A 255 5.02 -4.15 -9.42
N VAL A 256 5.88 -4.57 -10.33
CA VAL A 256 6.91 -3.66 -10.85
C VAL A 256 6.24 -2.57 -11.67
N LEU A 257 6.38 -1.34 -11.18
CA LEU A 257 5.92 -0.13 -11.87
C LEU A 257 7.02 0.45 -12.76
N PRO A 258 6.66 1.23 -13.77
CA PRO A 258 7.63 1.98 -14.56
C PRO A 258 8.49 2.86 -13.63
N PRO A 259 9.81 2.98 -13.90
CA PRO A 259 10.72 3.75 -13.06
C PRO A 259 10.34 5.22 -13.00
N VAL A 260 10.37 5.81 -11.82
CA VAL A 260 9.93 7.18 -11.61
C VAL A 260 11.07 8.13 -11.29
N GLN A 261 12.05 7.75 -10.48
CA GLN A 261 13.06 8.71 -10.01
C GLN A 261 14.50 8.19 -10.03
N PHE A 262 14.74 6.92 -9.73
CA PHE A 262 16.08 6.37 -9.51
C PHE A 262 16.50 5.33 -10.55
N GLN A 263 15.66 5.04 -11.55
CA GLN A 263 15.80 3.86 -12.40
C GLN A 263 16.10 4.15 -13.87
N ASN A 264 16.87 3.24 -14.45
CA ASN A 264 17.15 3.12 -15.87
C ASN A 264 15.90 2.68 -16.68
N ASN A 265 15.71 3.19 -17.88
CA ASN A 265 14.65 2.77 -18.81
C ASN A 265 14.63 1.26 -19.11
N ILE A 266 15.76 0.55 -18.95
CA ILE A 266 15.88 -0.90 -19.19
C ILE A 266 15.00 -1.73 -18.25
N ILE A 267 14.80 -1.29 -17.01
CA ILE A 267 13.96 -2.01 -16.02
C ILE A 267 12.49 -1.94 -16.45
N ARG A 268 12.07 -0.84 -17.07
CA ARG A 268 10.69 -0.59 -17.46
C ARG A 268 10.14 -1.66 -18.41
N ASP A 269 10.86 -1.97 -19.48
CA ASP A 269 10.30 -2.79 -20.58
C ASP A 269 10.36 -4.29 -20.28
N LYS A 270 11.29 -4.71 -19.43
CA LYS A 270 11.50 -6.12 -19.10
C LYS A 270 10.69 -6.61 -17.89
N TYR A 271 10.52 -5.77 -16.86
CA TYR A 271 9.97 -6.18 -15.57
C TYR A 271 8.65 -5.52 -15.21
N ALA A 272 8.39 -4.29 -15.71
CA ALA A 272 7.15 -3.59 -15.43
C ALA A 272 5.97 -4.18 -16.21
N LEU A 273 4.83 -4.32 -15.54
CA LEU A 273 3.60 -4.78 -16.14
C LEU A 273 3.02 -3.72 -17.07
N LYS A 274 2.43 -4.15 -18.18
CA LYS A 274 1.58 -3.31 -19.03
C LYS A 274 0.18 -3.15 -18.42
N GLU A 275 -0.56 -2.15 -18.84
CA GLU A 275 -1.87 -1.85 -18.27
C GLU A 275 -2.84 -3.03 -18.29
N ALA A 276 -2.89 -3.78 -19.41
CA ALA A 276 -3.74 -4.99 -19.52
C ALA A 276 -3.26 -6.11 -18.57
N GLU A 277 -1.95 -6.27 -18.40
CA GLU A 277 -1.35 -7.24 -17.49
C GLU A 277 -1.62 -6.87 -16.01
N ILE A 278 -1.66 -5.56 -15.70
CA ILE A 278 -2.06 -5.06 -14.36
C ILE A 278 -3.52 -5.37 -14.09
N GLU A 279 -4.39 -5.15 -15.07
CA GLU A 279 -5.83 -5.44 -14.93
C GLU A 279 -6.08 -6.93 -14.67
N GLU A 280 -5.44 -7.80 -15.43
CA GLU A 280 -5.55 -9.26 -15.27
C GLU A 280 -5.01 -9.71 -13.90
N PHE A 281 -3.82 -9.25 -13.54
CA PHE A 281 -3.20 -9.51 -12.23
C PHE A 281 -4.10 -9.11 -11.06
N LEU A 282 -4.66 -7.89 -11.08
CA LEU A 282 -5.51 -7.39 -9.99
C LEU A 282 -6.83 -8.17 -9.89
N LYS A 283 -7.42 -8.55 -11.03
CA LYS A 283 -8.62 -9.40 -11.04
C LYS A 283 -8.35 -10.78 -10.47
N GLU A 284 -7.25 -11.41 -10.89
CA GLU A 284 -6.87 -12.72 -10.38
C GLU A 284 -6.55 -12.70 -8.88
N LEU A 285 -5.88 -11.66 -8.40
CA LEU A 285 -5.62 -11.43 -6.98
C LEU A 285 -6.92 -11.36 -6.18
N VAL A 286 -7.87 -10.55 -6.64
CA VAL A 286 -9.18 -10.38 -5.98
C VAL A 286 -9.94 -11.71 -5.96
N ASP A 287 -10.06 -12.39 -7.11
CA ASP A 287 -10.76 -13.67 -7.19
C ASP A 287 -10.11 -14.74 -6.28
N TYR A 288 -8.78 -14.80 -6.24
CA TYR A 288 -8.08 -15.73 -5.34
C TYR A 288 -8.41 -15.48 -3.87
N LEU A 289 -8.43 -14.22 -3.45
CA LEU A 289 -8.72 -13.87 -2.07
C LEU A 289 -10.16 -14.23 -1.69
N PHE A 290 -11.13 -13.88 -2.52
CA PHE A 290 -12.53 -14.22 -2.28
C PHE A 290 -12.76 -15.73 -2.26
N ASP A 291 -12.13 -16.49 -3.18
CA ASP A 291 -12.18 -17.94 -3.17
C ASP A 291 -11.67 -18.51 -1.82
N LYS A 292 -10.53 -18.00 -1.34
CA LYS A 292 -9.95 -18.43 -0.06
C LYS A 292 -10.83 -18.07 1.15
N TRP A 293 -11.43 -16.90 1.15
CA TRP A 293 -12.34 -16.49 2.22
C TRP A 293 -13.62 -17.35 2.26
N GLU A 294 -14.18 -17.69 1.11
CA GLU A 294 -15.31 -18.63 1.02
C GLU A 294 -14.93 -20.06 1.41
N GLU A 295 -13.66 -20.47 1.23
CA GLU A 295 -13.11 -21.71 1.78
C GLU A 295 -12.86 -21.66 3.30
N GLY A 296 -13.01 -20.51 3.96
CA GLY A 296 -12.71 -20.29 5.38
C GLY A 296 -11.22 -20.12 5.67
N ILE A 297 -10.41 -19.76 4.67
CA ILE A 297 -8.96 -19.55 4.82
C ILE A 297 -8.67 -18.05 4.92
N PRO A 298 -8.19 -17.53 6.07
CA PRO A 298 -8.07 -16.09 6.34
C PRO A 298 -6.79 -15.48 5.74
N ILE A 299 -6.63 -15.54 4.43
CA ILE A 299 -5.52 -14.86 3.74
C ILE A 299 -5.84 -13.36 3.72
N LYS A 300 -4.94 -12.54 4.23
CA LYS A 300 -5.04 -11.08 4.24
C LYS A 300 -4.05 -10.49 3.24
N GLU A 301 -4.54 -9.88 2.19
CA GLU A 301 -3.74 -8.99 1.36
C GLU A 301 -4.12 -7.55 1.73
N MET A 302 -3.12 -6.78 2.18
CA MET A 302 -3.35 -5.51 2.88
C MET A 302 -4.07 -4.46 2.02
N GLY A 303 -3.81 -4.42 0.72
CA GLY A 303 -4.44 -3.47 -0.20
C GLY A 303 -5.92 -3.78 -0.42
N VAL A 304 -6.26 -5.03 -0.76
CA VAL A 304 -7.65 -5.47 -0.99
C VAL A 304 -8.46 -5.42 0.30
N CYS A 305 -7.89 -5.86 1.43
CA CYS A 305 -8.56 -5.78 2.73
C CYS A 305 -8.90 -4.33 3.12
N ARG A 306 -8.00 -3.38 2.82
CA ARG A 306 -8.27 -1.94 3.04
C ARG A 306 -9.42 -1.44 2.18
N ILE A 307 -9.43 -1.77 0.90
CA ILE A 307 -10.52 -1.37 -0.01
C ILE A 307 -11.86 -1.97 0.45
N LEU A 308 -11.88 -3.24 0.85
CA LEU A 308 -13.09 -3.86 1.41
C LEU A 308 -13.57 -3.17 2.67
N ARG A 309 -12.66 -2.81 3.58
CA ARG A 309 -13.02 -2.03 4.77
C ARG A 309 -13.68 -0.71 4.38
N GLU A 310 -13.10 0.02 3.45
CA GLU A 310 -13.65 1.29 2.97
C GLU A 310 -15.03 1.14 2.30
N ILE A 311 -15.28 0.02 1.61
CA ILE A 311 -16.58 -0.28 0.99
C ILE A 311 -17.63 -0.66 2.05
N LEU A 312 -17.25 -1.47 3.03
CA LEU A 312 -18.15 -2.04 4.04
C LEU A 312 -18.37 -1.13 5.24
N ASP A 313 -17.52 -0.13 5.45
CA ASP A 313 -17.69 0.87 6.50
C ASP A 313 -18.98 1.68 6.21
N PRO A 314 -19.94 1.72 7.16
CA PRO A 314 -21.17 2.48 6.99
C PRO A 314 -20.93 3.99 6.96
N GLU A 315 -19.81 4.46 7.46
CA GLU A 315 -19.49 5.88 7.49
C GLU A 315 -18.79 6.31 6.18
N TYR A 316 -19.14 7.49 5.70
CA TYR A 316 -18.50 8.07 4.53
C TYR A 316 -17.30 8.90 4.94
N HIS A 317 -16.12 8.50 4.47
CA HIS A 317 -14.88 9.22 4.72
C HIS A 317 -14.44 10.01 3.49
N VAL A 318 -14.41 11.33 3.61
CA VAL A 318 -13.81 12.19 2.58
C VAL A 318 -12.30 12.24 2.82
N LYS A 319 -11.53 11.61 1.94
CA LYS A 319 -10.07 11.65 2.03
C LYS A 319 -9.53 13.03 1.63
N THR A 320 -8.76 13.61 2.50
CA THR A 320 -8.03 14.85 2.21
C THR A 320 -6.80 14.60 1.35
N TYR A 321 -6.14 13.46 1.57
CA TYR A 321 -4.88 13.10 0.91
C TYR A 321 -5.03 11.87 0.03
N ILE A 322 -4.26 11.84 -1.07
CA ILE A 322 -4.23 10.72 -2.02
C ILE A 322 -3.61 9.44 -1.41
N CYS A 323 -2.79 9.58 -0.39
CA CYS A 323 -2.11 8.50 0.31
C CYS A 323 -2.41 8.62 1.80
N SER A 324 -2.93 7.57 2.43
CA SER A 324 -3.28 7.58 3.86
C SER A 324 -2.05 7.65 4.77
N GLU A 325 -0.90 7.18 4.28
CA GLU A 325 0.38 7.27 4.98
C GLU A 325 0.91 8.71 5.09
N MET A 326 0.41 9.59 4.25
CA MET A 326 0.69 11.01 4.28
C MET A 326 -0.49 11.75 4.92
N PRO A 327 -0.30 12.51 5.95
CA PRO A 327 0.91 13.07 6.55
C PRO A 327 1.42 12.29 7.78
N LEU A 328 0.97 11.07 8.01
CA LEU A 328 1.19 10.34 9.26
C LEU A 328 2.61 9.75 9.40
N ARG A 329 3.38 9.73 8.31
CA ARG A 329 4.72 9.14 8.26
C ARG A 329 5.79 10.19 8.05
N ILE A 330 6.93 10.03 8.75
CA ILE A 330 8.19 10.69 8.44
C ILE A 330 9.29 9.64 8.25
N THR A 331 10.18 9.89 7.30
CA THR A 331 11.30 9.00 6.98
C THR A 331 12.60 9.72 7.21
N VAL A 332 13.42 9.21 8.12
CA VAL A 332 14.76 9.72 8.45
C VAL A 332 15.81 8.89 7.73
N PHE A 333 16.63 9.53 6.90
CA PHE A 333 17.70 8.89 6.15
C PHE A 333 19.00 8.83 6.95
N TYR A 334 19.95 8.02 6.51
CA TYR A 334 21.21 7.78 7.23
C TYR A 334 22.03 9.05 7.51
N ASP A 335 21.84 10.10 6.72
CA ASP A 335 22.49 11.40 6.85
C ASP A 335 21.68 12.42 7.66
N GLY A 336 20.55 11.99 8.22
CA GLY A 336 19.65 12.80 9.03
C GLY A 336 18.64 13.62 8.23
N ASP A 337 18.67 13.58 6.92
CA ASP A 337 17.65 14.22 6.08
C ASP A 337 16.29 13.55 6.28
N VAL A 338 15.24 14.36 6.31
CA VAL A 338 13.88 13.90 6.56
C VAL A 338 12.97 14.20 5.37
N TYR A 339 12.20 13.21 5.02
CA TYR A 339 11.19 13.25 3.96
C TYR A 339 9.91 12.54 4.43
N PRO A 340 8.74 12.82 3.82
CA PRO A 340 7.50 12.12 4.19
C PRO A 340 7.52 10.62 3.83
N CYS A 341 8.28 10.23 2.81
CA CYS A 341 8.35 8.85 2.34
C CYS A 341 9.71 8.58 1.67
N HIS A 342 10.18 7.34 1.75
CA HIS A 342 11.42 6.92 1.08
C HIS A 342 11.40 7.11 -0.45
N GLN A 343 10.20 7.08 -1.06
CA GLN A 343 10.01 7.34 -2.50
C GLN A 343 10.23 8.82 -2.89
N THR A 344 10.24 9.74 -1.93
CA THR A 344 10.43 11.17 -2.18
C THR A 344 11.86 11.65 -1.90
N TYR A 345 12.76 10.74 -1.53
CA TYR A 345 14.15 11.05 -1.23
C TYR A 345 14.83 11.79 -2.39
N LEU A 346 15.66 12.77 -2.08
CA LEU A 346 16.36 13.68 -3.01
C LEU A 346 15.45 14.62 -3.83
N ASP A 347 14.14 14.52 -3.75
CA ASP A 347 13.24 15.53 -4.32
C ASP A 347 13.05 16.68 -3.32
N ARG A 348 13.72 17.81 -3.55
CA ARG A 348 13.71 18.97 -2.66
C ARG A 348 12.32 19.55 -2.37
N ARG A 349 11.34 19.27 -3.21
CA ARG A 349 9.94 19.70 -2.98
C ARG A 349 9.33 19.03 -1.76
N PHE A 350 9.86 17.86 -1.38
CA PHE A 350 9.36 17.05 -0.26
C PHE A 350 10.32 17.04 0.94
N TYR A 351 11.37 17.84 0.90
CA TYR A 351 12.35 17.91 1.98
C TYR A 351 11.76 18.55 3.23
N LEU A 352 11.79 17.84 4.35
CA LEU A 352 11.25 18.29 5.64
C LEU A 352 12.33 18.88 6.58
N GLY A 353 13.61 18.80 6.23
CA GLY A 353 14.74 19.27 7.03
C GLY A 353 15.69 18.17 7.43
N ASN A 354 16.64 18.48 8.31
CA ASN A 354 17.59 17.53 8.87
C ASN A 354 17.42 17.46 10.37
N ILE A 355 17.45 16.27 10.96
CA ILE A 355 17.27 16.08 12.41
C ILE A 355 18.43 16.66 13.25
N ARG A 356 19.54 17.07 12.64
CA ARG A 356 20.64 17.79 13.33
C ARG A 356 20.32 19.25 13.57
N ASP A 357 19.33 19.81 12.84
CA ASP A 357 18.92 21.20 13.00
C ASP A 357 18.32 21.42 14.39
N LYS A 358 18.73 22.47 15.11
CA LYS A 358 18.27 22.75 16.48
C LYS A 358 16.76 22.98 16.56
N ASP A 359 16.18 23.60 15.54
CA ASP A 359 14.76 23.95 15.48
C ASP A 359 13.94 22.94 14.65
N PHE A 360 14.47 21.71 14.42
CA PHE A 360 13.83 20.74 13.53
C PHE A 360 12.38 20.44 13.94
N THR A 361 12.16 20.01 15.19
CA THR A 361 10.82 19.63 15.69
C THR A 361 9.85 20.82 15.69
N LYS A 362 10.33 22.01 16.04
CA LYS A 362 9.52 23.23 16.00
C LYS A 362 9.01 23.59 14.62
N LEU A 363 9.84 23.41 13.59
CA LEU A 363 9.51 23.75 12.20
C LEU A 363 8.85 22.59 11.45
N LEU A 364 8.87 21.39 12.00
CA LEU A 364 8.42 20.19 11.28
C LEU A 364 6.94 20.26 10.90
N LYS A 365 6.06 20.67 11.81
CA LYS A 365 4.62 20.76 11.54
C LYS A 365 4.32 21.69 10.35
N GLU A 366 4.94 22.86 10.31
CA GLU A 366 4.79 23.80 9.20
C GLU A 366 5.31 23.21 7.87
N ARG A 367 6.47 22.56 7.93
CA ARG A 367 7.09 21.92 6.75
C ARG A 367 6.26 20.75 6.23
N ILE A 368 5.73 19.90 7.12
CA ILE A 368 4.80 18.83 6.75
C ILE A 368 3.56 19.43 6.08
N SER A 369 2.94 20.47 6.66
CA SER A 369 1.76 21.11 6.07
C SER A 369 2.02 21.57 4.63
N LYS A 370 3.12 22.27 4.40
CA LYS A 370 3.52 22.73 3.05
C LYS A 370 3.73 21.58 2.07
N VAL A 371 4.37 20.51 2.52
CA VAL A 371 4.66 19.35 1.67
C VAL A 371 3.39 18.56 1.38
N THR A 372 2.53 18.35 2.37
CA THR A 372 1.30 17.57 2.23
C THR A 372 0.27 18.23 1.32
N GLU A 373 0.29 19.57 1.16
CA GLU A 373 -0.51 20.25 0.14
C GLU A 373 -0.33 19.65 -1.26
N HIS A 374 0.86 19.16 -1.57
CA HIS A 374 1.12 18.51 -2.86
C HIS A 374 0.42 17.16 -3.03
N PHE A 375 -0.13 16.59 -1.96
CA PHE A 375 -0.80 15.29 -1.94
C PHE A 375 -2.30 15.42 -1.70
N THR A 376 -2.84 16.66 -1.58
CA THR A 376 -4.27 16.87 -1.37
C THR A 376 -5.08 16.51 -2.61
N MET A 377 -6.23 15.85 -2.38
CA MET A 377 -7.17 15.46 -3.43
C MET A 377 -7.68 16.68 -4.22
N SER A 378 -7.91 17.81 -3.55
CA SER A 378 -8.38 19.06 -4.17
C SER A 378 -7.35 19.64 -5.14
N LYS A 379 -6.08 19.74 -4.73
CA LYS A 379 -5.02 20.28 -5.58
C LYS A 379 -4.73 19.39 -6.79
N LEU A 380 -4.94 18.09 -6.63
CA LEU A 380 -4.73 17.11 -7.67
C LEU A 380 -5.96 16.93 -8.59
N LYS A 381 -7.08 17.62 -8.29
CA LYS A 381 -8.35 17.52 -9.03
C LYS A 381 -8.88 16.10 -9.13
N LEU A 382 -8.73 15.32 -8.07
CA LEU A 382 -9.07 13.90 -8.03
C LEU A 382 -10.43 13.60 -7.40
N HIS A 383 -11.12 14.62 -6.88
CA HIS A 383 -12.45 14.44 -6.27
C HIS A 383 -13.51 13.92 -7.25
N ASP A 384 -13.28 14.09 -8.55
CA ASP A 384 -14.25 13.66 -9.57
C ASP A 384 -14.14 12.16 -9.91
N ALA A 385 -13.05 11.50 -9.52
CA ALA A 385 -12.93 10.06 -9.72
C ALA A 385 -13.81 9.34 -8.69
N TRP A 386 -14.77 8.54 -9.16
CA TRP A 386 -15.75 7.84 -8.31
C TRP A 386 -15.11 6.93 -7.25
N PHE A 387 -13.92 6.41 -7.52
CA PHE A 387 -13.17 5.53 -6.62
C PHE A 387 -12.13 6.26 -5.76
N SER A 388 -12.06 7.57 -5.84
CA SER A 388 -10.99 8.37 -5.20
C SER A 388 -10.93 8.22 -3.68
N ASN A 389 -12.06 7.92 -3.04
CA ASN A 389 -12.15 7.67 -1.60
C ASN A 389 -11.99 6.19 -1.22
N LEU A 390 -11.83 5.28 -2.21
CA LEU A 390 -11.73 3.84 -2.01
C LEU A 390 -10.29 3.33 -2.20
N GLY A 391 -9.41 3.56 -1.30
CA GLY A 391 -8.04 3.07 -1.41
C GLY A 391 -7.01 4.19 -1.50
N ASP A 392 -5.75 3.82 -1.49
CA ASP A 392 -4.63 4.74 -1.52
C ASP A 392 -3.87 4.66 -2.84
N PHE A 393 -3.42 5.81 -3.28
CA PHE A 393 -2.68 5.93 -4.52
C PHE A 393 -1.34 6.60 -4.28
N CYS A 394 -0.29 6.01 -4.81
CA CYS A 394 1.02 6.64 -4.74
C CYS A 394 1.14 7.73 -5.80
N ARG A 395 1.17 9.00 -5.38
CA ARG A 395 1.38 10.14 -6.27
C ARG A 395 2.63 10.01 -7.14
N ILE A 396 3.67 9.41 -6.58
CA ILE A 396 4.95 9.23 -7.30
C ILE A 396 4.75 8.31 -8.50
N HIS A 397 3.92 7.28 -8.37
CA HIS A 397 3.65 6.29 -9.42
C HIS A 397 2.59 6.74 -10.42
N LEU A 398 1.75 7.71 -10.08
CA LEU A 398 0.69 8.20 -10.96
C LEU A 398 1.14 9.30 -11.93
N LYS A 399 2.41 9.71 -11.91
CA LYS A 399 2.92 10.77 -12.77
C LYS A 399 3.18 10.28 -14.18
N GLU A 400 2.54 10.90 -15.15
CA GLU A 400 2.91 10.80 -16.56
C GLU A 400 3.48 12.14 -17.02
N LYS A 401 4.60 12.12 -17.76
CA LYS A 401 5.19 13.34 -18.34
C LYS A 401 4.55 13.60 -19.69
N VAL A 402 3.64 14.56 -19.75
CA VAL A 402 2.99 14.99 -20.97
C VAL A 402 3.51 16.40 -21.32
N LYS A 403 4.15 16.57 -22.47
CA LYS A 403 4.71 17.85 -22.97
C LYS A 403 5.56 18.61 -21.93
N GLY A 404 6.38 17.86 -21.17
CA GLY A 404 7.26 18.44 -20.15
C GLY A 404 6.61 18.67 -18.77
N THR A 405 5.30 18.58 -18.66
CA THR A 405 4.54 18.75 -17.41
C THR A 405 4.12 17.39 -16.86
N TYR A 406 4.24 17.19 -15.55
CA TYR A 406 3.74 15.97 -14.91
C TYR A 406 2.22 16.08 -14.70
N VAL A 407 1.49 15.14 -15.30
CA VAL A 407 0.04 14.98 -15.14
C VAL A 407 -0.20 13.70 -14.34
N LEU A 408 -1.16 13.73 -13.44
CA LEU A 408 -1.61 12.50 -12.77
C LEU A 408 -2.55 11.76 -13.70
N LYS A 409 -2.23 10.49 -13.96
CA LYS A 409 -3.07 9.60 -14.74
C LYS A 409 -3.31 8.33 -13.94
N TYR A 410 -4.56 8.08 -13.63
CA TYR A 410 -4.97 6.79 -13.09
C TYR A 410 -4.94 5.75 -14.19
N PRO A 411 -4.23 4.63 -14.03
CA PRO A 411 -4.39 3.49 -14.92
C PRO A 411 -5.85 3.02 -14.86
N ARG A 412 -6.47 2.76 -16.03
CA ARG A 412 -7.80 2.17 -16.11
C ARG A 412 -7.89 0.82 -15.40
N ALA A 413 -6.77 0.12 -15.30
CA ALA A 413 -6.63 -1.12 -14.56
C ALA A 413 -7.10 -1.01 -13.10
N TYR A 414 -6.82 0.11 -12.41
CA TYR A 414 -7.32 0.33 -11.04
C TYR A 414 -8.84 0.49 -10.99
N GLU A 415 -9.40 1.27 -11.90
CA GLU A 415 -10.84 1.43 -12.00
C GLU A 415 -11.53 0.07 -12.22
N ARG A 416 -10.97 -0.75 -13.11
CA ARG A 416 -11.45 -2.11 -13.37
C ARG A 416 -11.29 -3.05 -12.18
N ALA A 417 -10.23 -2.91 -11.42
CA ALA A 417 -10.03 -3.67 -10.19
C ALA A 417 -11.07 -3.30 -9.12
N PHE A 418 -11.38 -2.02 -8.93
CA PHE A 418 -12.46 -1.60 -8.03
C PHE A 418 -13.82 -2.12 -8.47
N GLU A 419 -14.16 -2.02 -9.76
CA GLU A 419 -15.38 -2.60 -10.31
C GLU A 419 -15.44 -4.12 -10.03
N HIS A 420 -14.32 -4.82 -10.15
CA HIS A 420 -14.22 -6.26 -9.89
C HIS A 420 -14.37 -6.62 -8.41
N ILE A 421 -13.83 -5.81 -7.50
CA ILE A 421 -14.07 -5.97 -6.04
C ILE A 421 -15.56 -5.80 -5.75
N LEU A 422 -16.19 -4.75 -6.26
CA LEU A 422 -17.63 -4.52 -6.09
C LEU A 422 -18.47 -5.67 -6.65
N TYR A 423 -18.07 -6.25 -7.77
CA TYR A 423 -18.71 -7.43 -8.33
C TYR A 423 -18.66 -8.63 -7.38
N ASN A 424 -17.48 -8.88 -6.78
CA ASN A 424 -17.32 -9.97 -5.81
C ASN A 424 -18.15 -9.70 -4.54
N VAL A 425 -18.17 -8.47 -4.03
CA VAL A 425 -19.03 -8.05 -2.90
C VAL A 425 -20.53 -8.31 -3.19
N ALA A 426 -20.98 -8.07 -4.43
CA ALA A 426 -22.38 -8.25 -4.82
C ALA A 426 -22.78 -9.71 -5.10
N THR A 427 -21.83 -10.62 -5.30
CA THR A 427 -22.10 -11.95 -5.85
C THR A 427 -21.60 -13.12 -5.02
N ARG A 428 -20.75 -12.85 -4.04
CA ARG A 428 -20.16 -13.85 -3.13
C ARG A 428 -20.86 -13.85 -1.78
N ASP A 429 -20.63 -14.90 -0.98
CA ASP A 429 -21.15 -14.99 0.39
C ASP A 429 -20.36 -14.06 1.33
N MET A 430 -20.77 -12.80 1.38
CA MET A 430 -20.12 -11.79 2.20
C MET A 430 -20.20 -12.08 3.71
N LYS A 431 -21.22 -12.80 4.17
CA LYS A 431 -21.30 -13.21 5.58
C LYS A 431 -20.10 -14.10 5.92
N LYS A 432 -19.87 -15.12 5.12
CA LYS A 432 -18.74 -16.03 5.30
C LYS A 432 -17.39 -15.33 5.14
N VAL A 433 -17.26 -14.42 4.16
CA VAL A 433 -16.07 -13.59 3.96
C VAL A 433 -15.73 -12.79 5.22
N ILE A 434 -16.70 -12.10 5.80
CA ILE A 434 -16.54 -11.29 7.01
C ILE A 434 -16.18 -12.15 8.21
N GLU A 435 -16.86 -13.29 8.42
CA GLU A 435 -16.56 -14.25 9.47
C GLU A 435 -15.13 -14.79 9.35
N THR A 436 -14.69 -15.16 8.13
CA THR A 436 -13.33 -15.67 7.86
C THR A 436 -12.25 -14.64 8.15
N LEU A 437 -12.51 -13.36 7.89
CA LEU A 437 -11.57 -12.27 8.19
C LEU A 437 -11.57 -11.81 9.65
N GLY A 438 -12.38 -12.47 10.51
CA GLY A 438 -12.41 -12.25 11.96
C GLY A 438 -13.43 -11.23 12.45
N GLY A 439 -14.51 -10.98 11.69
CA GLY A 439 -15.61 -10.10 12.08
C GLY A 439 -15.28 -8.61 12.11
N ASN A 440 -14.01 -8.26 12.17
CA ASN A 440 -13.51 -6.89 12.27
C ASN A 440 -12.90 -6.42 10.94
N ILE A 441 -13.69 -6.44 9.87
CA ILE A 441 -13.35 -5.61 8.69
C ILE A 441 -13.67 -4.14 8.98
N VAL A 442 -14.59 -3.91 9.93
CA VAL A 442 -15.05 -2.62 10.43
C VAL A 442 -14.59 -2.50 11.90
N GLY A 443 -13.32 -2.15 12.12
CA GLY A 443 -12.78 -1.97 13.46
C GLY A 443 -11.38 -1.42 13.43
#